data_c36ca5efd45bc6f936f496611c0c733f
#
_entry.id   c36ca5efd45bc6f936f496611c0c733f
#
_cell.length_a   1.000
_cell.length_b   1.000
_cell.length_c   1.000
_cell.angle_alpha   90.00
_cell.angle_beta   90.00
_cell.angle_gamma   90.00
#
_symmetry.space_group_name_H-M   'P 1'
#
loop_
_entity.id
_entity.type
_entity.pdbx_description
1 polymer ?
#
loop_
_entity_poly.entity_id
_entity_poly.type
_entity_poly.pdbx_seq_one_letter_code
_entity_poly.pdbx_strand_id
1 'polypeptide(L)'
;MSPDKILFVDDEPMALKYFERLVSPLAPVITASSVEQGKAILLERGGEIAVLVSDQRMPGAHGNELLSFAREYHPRIVRMLTTAYSELGEAIEAINSGEIYRYITKPWDMGSLHADLKNALELAELRNERDHLVREKMLVQQQQLLGSRLASLAMLGAGFVRGDSNAALQRYARVALAAGCNAATTPLAPLHQWDYAGLLQAEAQRGVAIAQGLARWHAEFGDDRTPERAFALLAGALNAQTQGASVHLPSAAPLTVLLDAAPGQLPQAGDTAWLAWLLWWNAPVQVHASAVGGLTLQAPLADSSDGQEREESAPASDWLERMIEQLMEQ
;
A
#
# COMPACT_ATOMS: atom_id res chain seq x y z
N MET A 1 -9.56 -13.10 8.46
CA MET A 1 -10.76 -13.44 9.29
C MET A 1 -11.38 -12.13 9.72
N SER A 2 -12.68 -11.96 9.59
CA SER A 2 -13.37 -10.79 10.12
C SER A 2 -13.36 -10.84 11.65
N PRO A 3 -13.18 -9.69 12.34
CA PRO A 3 -13.28 -9.64 13.80
C PRO A 3 -14.72 -9.97 14.21
N ASP A 4 -14.87 -10.91 15.09
CA ASP A 4 -16.16 -11.44 15.54
C ASP A 4 -16.28 -11.57 17.08
N LYS A 5 -15.21 -11.23 17.82
CA LYS A 5 -15.13 -11.44 19.26
C LYS A 5 -15.48 -10.17 20.04
N ILE A 6 -16.04 -10.37 21.21
CA ILE A 6 -16.29 -9.32 22.20
C ILE A 6 -15.21 -9.41 23.27
N LEU A 7 -14.49 -8.33 23.52
CA LEU A 7 -13.64 -8.19 24.69
C LEU A 7 -14.42 -7.50 25.78
N PHE A 8 -14.61 -8.18 26.92
CA PHE A 8 -15.25 -7.61 28.11
C PHE A 8 -14.22 -7.45 29.23
N VAL A 9 -14.17 -6.24 29.80
CA VAL A 9 -13.19 -5.88 30.85
C VAL A 9 -13.91 -5.35 32.07
N ASP A 10 -13.73 -6.03 33.21
CA ASP A 10 -14.38 -5.72 34.50
C ASP A 10 -13.53 -6.36 35.63
N ASP A 11 -13.29 -5.65 36.72
CA ASP A 11 -12.50 -6.17 37.84
C ASP A 11 -13.25 -7.18 38.71
N GLU A 12 -14.57 -7.28 38.58
CA GLU A 12 -15.38 -8.23 39.32
C GLU A 12 -15.45 -9.60 38.61
N PRO A 13 -14.85 -10.69 39.20
CA PRO A 13 -14.87 -12.01 38.55
C PRO A 13 -16.28 -12.57 38.32
N MET A 14 -17.25 -12.16 39.14
CA MET A 14 -18.66 -12.56 38.96
C MET A 14 -19.30 -11.85 37.77
N ALA A 15 -18.97 -10.58 37.54
CA ALA A 15 -19.43 -9.83 36.38
C ALA A 15 -18.88 -10.45 35.09
N LEU A 16 -17.59 -10.81 35.05
CA LEU A 16 -16.96 -11.47 33.91
C LEU A 16 -17.68 -12.76 33.53
N LYS A 17 -17.88 -13.67 34.51
CA LYS A 17 -18.57 -14.95 34.26
C LYS A 17 -20.05 -14.77 33.87
N TYR A 18 -20.72 -13.82 34.48
CA TYR A 18 -22.12 -13.54 34.18
C TYR A 18 -22.27 -12.99 32.77
N PHE A 19 -21.45 -12.01 32.38
CA PHE A 19 -21.44 -11.44 31.05
C PHE A 19 -21.11 -12.49 29.98
N GLU A 20 -20.04 -13.26 30.18
CA GLU A 20 -19.66 -14.35 29.27
C GLU A 20 -20.81 -15.34 29.06
N ARG A 21 -21.49 -15.77 30.14
CA ARG A 21 -22.62 -16.69 30.07
C ARG A 21 -23.81 -16.09 29.29
N LEU A 22 -24.08 -14.79 29.46
CA LEU A 22 -25.18 -14.11 28.78
C LEU A 22 -24.89 -13.93 27.30
N VAL A 23 -23.65 -13.61 26.95
CA VAL A 23 -23.25 -13.12 25.61
C VAL A 23 -22.69 -14.23 24.73
N SER A 24 -22.17 -15.33 25.28
CA SER A 24 -21.62 -16.44 24.49
C SER A 24 -22.55 -17.05 23.43
N PRO A 25 -23.90 -17.02 23.57
CA PRO A 25 -24.80 -17.43 22.48
C PRO A 25 -24.78 -16.46 21.27
N LEU A 26 -24.36 -15.21 21.47
CA LEU A 26 -24.34 -14.17 20.44
C LEU A 26 -22.99 -14.12 19.71
N ALA A 27 -21.89 -14.13 20.46
CA ALA A 27 -20.52 -14.07 19.92
C ALA A 27 -19.51 -14.64 20.91
N PRO A 28 -18.31 -15.08 20.47
CA PRO A 28 -17.22 -15.48 21.36
C PRO A 28 -16.79 -14.29 22.24
N VAL A 29 -16.64 -14.56 23.54
CA VAL A 29 -16.26 -13.54 24.53
C VAL A 29 -14.83 -13.82 25.02
N ILE A 30 -14.01 -12.79 25.06
CA ILE A 30 -12.74 -12.75 25.75
C ILE A 30 -12.91 -11.85 26.96
N THR A 31 -12.41 -12.27 28.13
CA THR A 31 -12.54 -11.49 29.36
C THR A 31 -11.18 -11.02 29.87
N ALA A 32 -11.15 -9.84 30.48
CA ALA A 32 -9.98 -9.29 31.18
C ALA A 32 -10.42 -8.70 32.52
N SER A 33 -9.56 -8.80 33.53
CA SER A 33 -9.86 -8.33 34.89
C SER A 33 -9.24 -6.97 35.22
N SER A 34 -8.58 -6.32 34.27
CA SER A 34 -8.03 -4.96 34.44
C SER A 34 -7.82 -4.26 33.08
N VAL A 35 -7.62 -2.96 33.13
CA VAL A 35 -7.27 -2.13 31.95
C VAL A 35 -5.96 -2.61 31.33
N GLU A 36 -4.95 -2.95 32.14
CA GLU A 36 -3.65 -3.43 31.64
C GLU A 36 -3.78 -4.74 30.87
N GLN A 37 -4.55 -5.68 31.42
CA GLN A 37 -4.84 -6.95 30.74
C GLN A 37 -5.64 -6.72 29.46
N GLY A 38 -6.61 -5.81 29.48
CA GLY A 38 -7.37 -5.39 28.30
C GLY A 38 -6.47 -4.82 27.20
N LYS A 39 -5.54 -3.91 27.55
CA LYS A 39 -4.55 -3.35 26.61
C LYS A 39 -3.63 -4.44 26.02
N ALA A 40 -3.16 -5.37 26.85
CA ALA A 40 -2.33 -6.48 26.38
C ALA A 40 -3.06 -7.37 25.37
N ILE A 41 -4.34 -7.70 25.62
CA ILE A 41 -5.17 -8.46 24.68
C ILE A 41 -5.39 -7.69 23.38
N LEU A 42 -5.62 -6.39 23.45
CA LEU A 42 -5.79 -5.56 22.26
C LEU A 42 -4.52 -5.51 21.39
N LEU A 43 -3.33 -5.41 22.01
CA LEU A 43 -2.06 -5.43 21.29
C LEU A 43 -1.80 -6.80 20.62
N GLU A 44 -2.12 -7.89 21.29
CA GLU A 44 -1.87 -9.25 20.78
C GLU A 44 -2.95 -9.70 19.78
N ARG A 45 -4.22 -9.39 20.07
CA ARG A 45 -5.38 -9.99 19.39
C ARG A 45 -6.40 -8.96 18.90
N GLY A 46 -6.05 -7.69 18.85
CA GLY A 46 -6.99 -6.61 18.48
C GLY A 46 -7.65 -6.80 17.11
N GLY A 47 -6.98 -7.49 16.19
CA GLY A 47 -7.56 -7.85 14.88
C GLY A 47 -8.74 -8.84 14.92
N GLU A 48 -8.92 -9.56 16.05
CA GLU A 48 -10.03 -10.50 16.25
C GLU A 48 -11.24 -9.84 16.96
N ILE A 49 -11.03 -8.66 17.57
CA ILE A 49 -12.02 -8.00 18.41
C ILE A 49 -12.91 -7.08 17.56
N ALA A 50 -14.20 -7.35 17.57
CA ALA A 50 -15.23 -6.51 16.95
C ALA A 50 -15.75 -5.44 17.91
N VAL A 51 -15.99 -5.81 19.16
CA VAL A 51 -16.59 -4.96 20.18
C VAL A 51 -15.76 -5.02 21.47
N LEU A 52 -15.47 -3.87 22.04
CA LEU A 52 -14.86 -3.73 23.37
C LEU A 52 -15.94 -3.17 24.31
N VAL A 53 -16.18 -3.87 25.39
CA VAL A 53 -17.06 -3.46 26.50
C VAL A 53 -16.22 -3.35 27.75
N SER A 54 -16.13 -2.18 28.36
CA SER A 54 -15.35 -1.94 29.56
C SER A 54 -16.21 -1.44 30.71
N ASP A 55 -15.96 -1.92 31.91
CA ASP A 55 -16.48 -1.24 33.10
C ASP A 55 -15.83 0.12 33.27
N GLN A 56 -16.59 1.09 33.79
CA GLN A 56 -16.11 2.45 33.98
C GLN A 56 -15.11 2.56 35.12
N ARG A 57 -15.37 1.86 36.25
CA ARG A 57 -14.55 1.97 37.45
C ARG A 57 -13.87 0.66 37.82
N MET A 58 -12.58 0.61 37.61
CA MET A 58 -11.74 -0.50 38.01
C MET A 58 -10.61 0.00 38.92
N PRO A 59 -10.10 -0.81 39.87
CA PRO A 59 -8.98 -0.43 40.71
C PRO A 59 -7.76 0.00 39.89
N GLY A 60 -7.26 1.20 40.16
CA GLY A 60 -6.04 1.73 39.54
C GLY A 60 -6.20 2.41 38.19
N ALA A 61 -7.27 2.15 37.45
CA ALA A 61 -7.50 2.77 36.14
C ALA A 61 -8.98 2.84 35.77
N HIS A 62 -9.34 3.76 34.89
CA HIS A 62 -10.72 3.91 34.42
C HIS A 62 -10.93 3.25 33.04
N GLY A 63 -12.13 2.73 32.80
CA GLY A 63 -12.51 2.16 31.51
C GLY A 63 -12.29 3.10 30.32
N ASN A 64 -12.50 4.38 30.51
CA ASN A 64 -12.25 5.41 29.49
C ASN A 64 -10.80 5.39 28.96
N GLU A 65 -9.81 5.06 29.80
CA GLU A 65 -8.41 4.95 29.34
C GLU A 65 -8.22 3.80 28.35
N LEU A 66 -8.89 2.68 28.60
CA LEU A 66 -8.88 1.53 27.70
C LEU A 66 -9.60 1.83 26.39
N LEU A 67 -10.74 2.55 26.46
CA LEU A 67 -11.49 2.95 25.28
C LEU A 67 -10.73 3.97 24.43
N SER A 68 -10.02 4.90 25.06
CA SER A 68 -9.14 5.87 24.39
C SER A 68 -7.97 5.16 23.71
N PHE A 69 -7.34 4.21 24.39
CA PHE A 69 -6.30 3.35 23.79
C PHE A 69 -6.84 2.57 22.58
N ALA A 70 -7.99 1.94 22.71
CA ALA A 70 -8.60 1.23 21.58
C ALA A 70 -8.99 2.16 20.42
N ARG A 71 -9.35 3.42 20.69
CA ARG A 71 -9.61 4.42 19.66
C ARG A 71 -8.35 4.76 18.87
N GLU A 72 -7.23 4.91 19.54
CA GLU A 72 -5.96 5.29 18.93
C GLU A 72 -5.35 4.14 18.10
N TYR A 73 -5.28 2.94 18.67
CA TYR A 73 -4.57 1.81 18.05
C TYR A 73 -5.47 0.86 17.25
N HIS A 74 -6.78 0.82 17.58
CA HIS A 74 -7.77 -0.06 16.96
C HIS A 74 -9.07 0.68 16.68
N PRO A 75 -9.08 1.73 15.83
CA PRO A 75 -10.24 2.62 15.62
C PRO A 75 -11.48 1.91 15.09
N ARG A 76 -11.33 0.71 14.52
CA ARG A 76 -12.44 -0.09 13.98
C ARG A 76 -13.29 -0.73 15.07
N ILE A 77 -12.68 -1.05 16.23
CA ILE A 77 -13.38 -1.69 17.33
C ILE A 77 -14.52 -0.77 17.81
N VAL A 78 -15.72 -1.32 17.89
CA VAL A 78 -16.86 -0.62 18.49
C VAL A 78 -16.70 -0.64 20.01
N ARG A 79 -16.68 0.54 20.60
CA ARG A 79 -16.40 0.73 22.03
C ARG A 79 -17.67 1.02 22.81
N MET A 80 -17.87 0.29 23.89
CA MET A 80 -19.02 0.41 24.79
C MET A 80 -18.54 0.48 26.24
N LEU A 81 -19.29 1.14 27.08
CA LEU A 81 -19.00 1.31 28.50
C LEU A 81 -20.10 0.69 29.33
N THR A 82 -19.76 -0.06 30.38
CA THR A 82 -20.72 -0.44 31.41
C THR A 82 -20.56 0.48 32.61
N THR A 83 -21.67 0.95 33.18
CA THR A 83 -21.66 1.92 34.26
C THR A 83 -22.83 1.71 35.22
N ALA A 84 -22.64 2.11 36.48
CA ALA A 84 -23.74 2.22 37.45
C ALA A 84 -24.58 3.46 37.16
N TYR A 85 -25.83 3.45 37.59
CA TYR A 85 -26.82 4.52 37.35
C TYR A 85 -26.35 5.91 37.84
N SER A 86 -25.49 5.92 38.86
CA SER A 86 -24.92 7.16 39.45
C SER A 86 -23.87 7.86 38.58
N GLU A 87 -23.38 7.26 37.48
CA GLU A 87 -22.24 7.71 36.67
C GLU A 87 -22.63 8.09 35.23
N LEU A 88 -23.93 8.20 34.98
CA LEU A 88 -24.47 8.52 33.66
C LEU A 88 -23.96 9.82 33.04
N GLY A 89 -23.61 10.82 33.86
CA GLY A 89 -23.09 12.09 33.39
C GLY A 89 -21.78 11.95 32.61
N GLU A 90 -20.82 11.18 33.14
CA GLU A 90 -19.52 10.92 32.50
C GLU A 90 -19.67 10.09 31.22
N ALA A 91 -20.58 9.11 31.23
CA ALA A 91 -20.86 8.26 30.06
C ALA A 91 -21.49 9.08 28.91
N ILE A 92 -22.37 10.05 29.22
CA ILE A 92 -22.97 10.93 28.22
C ILE A 92 -21.91 11.84 27.57
N GLU A 93 -20.97 12.36 28.34
CA GLU A 93 -19.86 13.17 27.82
C GLU A 93 -18.95 12.35 26.89
N ALA A 94 -18.65 11.10 27.24
CA ALA A 94 -17.86 10.19 26.41
C ALA A 94 -18.56 9.83 25.08
N ILE A 95 -19.90 9.73 25.04
CA ILE A 95 -20.64 9.58 23.79
C ILE A 95 -20.54 10.83 22.93
N ASN A 96 -20.74 12.00 23.53
CA ASN A 96 -20.76 13.27 22.82
C ASN A 96 -19.38 13.62 22.22
N SER A 97 -18.29 13.18 22.88
CA SER A 97 -16.91 13.30 22.35
C SER A 97 -16.57 12.25 21.27
N GLY A 98 -17.49 11.31 20.98
CA GLY A 98 -17.28 10.21 20.01
C GLY A 98 -16.34 9.11 20.49
N GLU A 99 -16.07 9.04 21.79
CA GLU A 99 -15.18 8.04 22.39
C GLU A 99 -15.84 6.67 22.47
N ILE A 100 -17.14 6.63 22.75
CA ILE A 100 -17.93 5.39 22.85
C ILE A 100 -19.12 5.39 21.90
N TYR A 101 -19.52 4.19 21.48
CA TYR A 101 -20.74 3.97 20.69
C TYR A 101 -22.00 4.05 21.59
N ARG A 102 -21.96 3.38 22.74
CA ARG A 102 -23.06 3.32 23.69
C ARG A 102 -22.57 2.97 25.09
N TYR A 103 -23.30 3.38 26.11
CA TYR A 103 -23.17 2.87 27.47
C TYR A 103 -24.27 1.85 27.80
N ILE A 104 -23.99 0.95 28.74
CA ILE A 104 -24.91 -0.08 29.25
C ILE A 104 -24.97 0.10 30.77
N THR A 105 -26.17 0.30 31.30
CA THR A 105 -26.36 0.46 32.75
C THR A 105 -26.41 -0.87 33.47
N LYS A 106 -25.76 -0.97 34.61
CA LYS A 106 -25.89 -2.09 35.55
C LYS A 106 -27.09 -1.81 36.50
N PRO A 107 -27.93 -2.80 36.86
CA PRO A 107 -27.88 -4.23 36.46
C PRO A 107 -28.35 -4.42 35.00
N TRP A 108 -27.75 -5.40 34.31
CA TRP A 108 -28.06 -5.66 32.90
C TRP A 108 -29.42 -6.28 32.70
N ASP A 109 -30.27 -5.66 31.88
CA ASP A 109 -31.42 -6.31 31.28
C ASP A 109 -30.98 -7.14 30.08
N MET A 110 -31.31 -8.43 30.10
CA MET A 110 -30.84 -9.37 29.07
C MET A 110 -31.29 -8.97 27.66
N GLY A 111 -32.52 -8.53 27.51
CA GLY A 111 -33.07 -8.13 26.19
C GLY A 111 -32.35 -6.91 25.62
N SER A 112 -32.16 -5.87 26.45
CA SER A 112 -31.49 -4.66 26.07
C SER A 112 -30.00 -4.90 25.79
N LEU A 113 -29.31 -5.69 26.64
CA LEU A 113 -27.88 -6.03 26.46
C LEU A 113 -27.65 -6.76 25.11
N HIS A 114 -28.47 -7.78 24.84
CA HIS A 114 -28.35 -8.52 23.57
C HIS A 114 -28.62 -7.64 22.36
N ALA A 115 -29.64 -6.78 22.41
CA ALA A 115 -29.95 -5.86 21.33
C ALA A 115 -28.82 -4.87 21.09
N ASP A 116 -28.25 -4.30 22.15
CA ASP A 116 -27.14 -3.35 22.05
C ASP A 116 -25.87 -3.99 21.52
N LEU A 117 -25.51 -5.19 21.97
CA LEU A 117 -24.34 -5.92 21.48
C LEU A 117 -24.53 -6.40 20.04
N LYS A 118 -25.72 -6.85 19.67
CA LYS A 118 -26.05 -7.21 18.29
C LYS A 118 -25.85 -6.02 17.36
N ASN A 119 -26.40 -4.87 17.70
CA ASN A 119 -26.22 -3.64 16.92
C ASN A 119 -24.74 -3.21 16.84
N ALA A 120 -23.98 -3.39 17.92
CA ALA A 120 -22.55 -3.10 17.94
C ALA A 120 -21.74 -4.04 17.04
N LEU A 121 -22.07 -5.34 17.02
CA LEU A 121 -21.46 -6.32 16.12
C LEU A 121 -21.79 -6.01 14.65
N GLU A 122 -23.06 -5.74 14.34
CA GLU A 122 -23.48 -5.33 13.00
C GLU A 122 -22.76 -4.05 12.53
N LEU A 123 -22.58 -3.07 13.42
CA LEU A 123 -21.79 -1.87 13.12
C LEU A 123 -20.32 -2.17 12.86
N ALA A 124 -19.71 -3.09 13.64
CA ALA A 124 -18.34 -3.52 13.43
C ALA A 124 -18.17 -4.22 12.08
N GLU A 125 -19.09 -5.10 11.73
CA GLU A 125 -19.13 -5.80 10.43
C GLU A 125 -19.22 -4.81 9.27
N LEU A 126 -20.20 -3.88 9.31
CA LEU A 126 -20.35 -2.85 8.28
C LEU A 126 -19.11 -1.97 8.12
N ARG A 127 -18.42 -1.63 9.22
CA ARG A 127 -17.15 -0.88 9.15
C ARG A 127 -16.05 -1.68 8.47
N ASN A 128 -15.94 -2.97 8.79
CA ASN A 128 -14.95 -3.86 8.16
C ASN A 128 -15.25 -4.06 6.67
N GLU A 129 -16.49 -4.28 6.30
CA GLU A 129 -16.91 -4.42 4.91
C GLU A 129 -16.62 -3.14 4.12
N ARG A 130 -16.99 -1.97 4.65
CA ARG A 130 -16.66 -0.69 4.04
C ARG A 130 -15.17 -0.54 3.80
N ASP A 131 -14.35 -0.84 4.81
CA ASP A 131 -12.89 -0.70 4.71
C ASP A 131 -12.27 -1.72 3.76
N HIS A 132 -12.87 -2.90 3.63
CA HIS A 132 -12.51 -3.90 2.62
C HIS A 132 -12.79 -3.37 1.22
N LEU A 133 -14.02 -2.89 0.96
CA LEU A 133 -14.43 -2.34 -0.33
C LEU A 133 -13.59 -1.11 -0.73
N VAL A 134 -13.24 -0.26 0.24
CA VAL A 134 -12.35 0.88 -0.01
C VAL A 134 -10.97 0.40 -0.45
N ARG A 135 -10.39 -0.61 0.21
CA ARG A 135 -9.09 -1.18 -0.16
C ARG A 135 -9.13 -1.83 -1.53
N GLU A 136 -10.15 -2.65 -1.82
CA GLU A 136 -10.33 -3.25 -3.15
C GLU A 136 -10.42 -2.19 -4.25
N LYS A 137 -11.23 -1.15 -4.01
CA LYS A 137 -11.33 -0.04 -4.95
C LYS A 137 -9.98 0.65 -5.16
N MET A 138 -9.22 0.86 -4.10
CA MET A 138 -7.88 1.45 -4.22
C MET A 138 -6.94 0.59 -5.06
N LEU A 139 -6.91 -0.72 -4.83
CA LEU A 139 -6.09 -1.65 -5.62
C LEU A 139 -6.48 -1.63 -7.10
N VAL A 140 -7.76 -1.66 -7.42
CA VAL A 140 -8.24 -1.56 -8.82
C VAL A 140 -7.81 -0.24 -9.45
N GLN A 141 -7.91 0.87 -8.73
CA GLN A 141 -7.48 2.18 -9.25
C GLN A 141 -5.96 2.23 -9.47
N GLN A 142 -5.15 1.64 -8.58
CA GLN A 142 -3.70 1.54 -8.76
C GLN A 142 -3.35 0.71 -9.98
N GLN A 143 -3.99 -0.42 -10.16
CA GLN A 143 -3.81 -1.29 -11.33
C GLN A 143 -4.16 -0.57 -12.62
N GLN A 144 -5.28 0.15 -12.67
CA GLN A 144 -5.69 0.92 -13.84
C GLN A 144 -4.69 2.05 -14.15
N LEU A 145 -4.20 2.76 -13.14
CA LEU A 145 -3.20 3.80 -13.30
C LEU A 145 -1.90 3.24 -13.87
N LEU A 146 -1.41 2.13 -13.31
CA LEU A 146 -0.19 1.45 -13.78
C LEU A 146 -0.34 0.99 -15.23
N GLY A 147 -1.45 0.34 -15.58
CA GLY A 147 -1.75 -0.08 -16.94
C GLY A 147 -1.78 1.09 -17.93
N SER A 148 -2.43 2.20 -17.56
CA SER A 148 -2.46 3.42 -18.34
C SER A 148 -1.07 4.03 -18.57
N ARG A 149 -0.22 4.04 -17.53
CA ARG A 149 1.17 4.50 -17.62
C ARG A 149 2.01 3.63 -18.53
N LEU A 150 1.95 2.32 -18.38
CA LEU A 150 2.66 1.39 -19.26
C LEU A 150 2.21 1.54 -20.71
N ALA A 151 0.91 1.65 -20.98
CA ALA A 151 0.39 1.89 -22.31
C ALA A 151 0.87 3.24 -22.88
N SER A 152 0.90 4.30 -22.08
CA SER A 152 1.42 5.60 -22.49
C SER A 152 2.92 5.55 -22.81
N LEU A 153 3.72 4.86 -21.99
CA LEU A 153 5.15 4.67 -22.25
C LEU A 153 5.38 3.84 -23.53
N ALA A 154 4.55 2.82 -23.80
CA ALA A 154 4.59 2.05 -25.05
C ALA A 154 4.35 2.93 -26.28
N MET A 155 3.29 3.74 -26.25
CA MET A 155 2.95 4.66 -27.35
C MET A 155 4.04 5.71 -27.57
N LEU A 156 4.54 6.32 -26.51
CA LEU A 156 5.61 7.32 -26.58
C LEU A 156 6.92 6.69 -27.05
N GLY A 157 7.29 5.51 -26.54
CA GLY A 157 8.51 4.81 -26.91
C GLY A 157 8.53 4.37 -28.37
N ALA A 158 7.39 4.01 -28.96
CA ALA A 158 7.28 3.62 -30.35
C ALA A 158 7.78 4.68 -31.34
N GLY A 159 7.72 5.96 -30.97
CA GLY A 159 8.23 7.07 -31.78
C GLY A 159 9.77 7.16 -31.83
N PHE A 160 10.48 6.50 -30.92
CA PHE A 160 11.94 6.62 -30.74
C PHE A 160 12.73 5.39 -31.16
N VAL A 161 12.08 4.25 -31.42
CA VAL A 161 12.75 2.99 -31.76
C VAL A 161 12.42 2.60 -33.21
N ARG A 162 13.46 2.28 -33.99
CA ARG A 162 13.28 1.63 -35.30
C ARG A 162 13.23 0.11 -35.06
N GLY A 163 12.02 -0.44 -34.82
CA GLY A 163 11.85 -1.86 -34.54
C GLY A 163 10.84 -2.12 -33.41
N ASP A 164 11.04 -3.19 -32.66
CA ASP A 164 10.15 -3.57 -31.56
C ASP A 164 10.38 -2.72 -30.31
N SER A 165 9.54 -1.72 -30.12
CA SER A 165 9.53 -0.88 -28.91
C SER A 165 9.03 -1.63 -27.68
N ASN A 166 8.28 -2.75 -27.84
CA ASN A 166 7.78 -3.54 -26.73
C ASN A 166 8.91 -4.22 -25.97
N ALA A 167 9.96 -4.69 -26.65
CA ALA A 167 11.11 -5.28 -26.00
C ALA A 167 11.83 -4.28 -25.05
N ALA A 168 11.98 -3.03 -25.45
CA ALA A 168 12.56 -1.99 -24.60
C ALA A 168 11.68 -1.68 -23.38
N LEU A 169 10.36 -1.64 -23.57
CA LEU A 169 9.41 -1.42 -22.49
C LEU A 169 9.35 -2.61 -21.52
N GLN A 170 9.42 -3.83 -22.02
CA GLN A 170 9.52 -5.02 -21.16
C GLN A 170 10.80 -4.99 -20.31
N ARG A 171 11.94 -4.63 -20.91
CA ARG A 171 13.19 -4.45 -20.14
C ARG A 171 13.03 -3.37 -19.08
N TYR A 172 12.41 -2.24 -19.43
CA TYR A 172 12.11 -1.18 -18.48
C TYR A 172 11.29 -1.69 -17.29
N ALA A 173 10.19 -2.40 -17.53
CA ALA A 173 9.33 -2.92 -16.50
C ALA A 173 10.00 -4.01 -15.65
N ARG A 174 10.77 -4.93 -16.27
CA ARG A 174 11.56 -5.95 -15.54
C ARG A 174 12.61 -5.31 -14.63
N VAL A 175 13.30 -4.27 -15.12
CA VAL A 175 14.29 -3.55 -14.30
C VAL A 175 13.59 -2.79 -13.17
N ALA A 176 12.46 -2.15 -13.42
CA ALA A 176 11.69 -1.50 -12.37
C ALA A 176 11.25 -2.51 -11.29
N LEU A 177 10.77 -3.70 -11.69
CA LEU A 177 10.43 -4.78 -10.77
C LEU A 177 11.64 -5.23 -9.95
N ALA A 178 12.79 -5.52 -10.59
CA ALA A 178 14.02 -5.90 -9.91
C ALA A 178 14.57 -4.79 -8.99
N ALA A 179 14.23 -3.54 -9.28
CA ALA A 179 14.57 -2.37 -8.48
C ALA A 179 13.62 -2.14 -7.28
N GLY A 180 12.64 -3.04 -7.09
CA GLY A 180 11.67 -2.95 -5.99
C GLY A 180 10.53 -1.96 -6.24
N CYS A 181 10.21 -1.68 -7.52
CA CYS A 181 9.00 -0.91 -7.85
C CYS A 181 7.78 -1.65 -7.35
N ASN A 182 7.04 -1.04 -6.46
CA ASN A 182 5.75 -1.54 -5.98
C ASN A 182 4.66 -0.51 -6.25
N ALA A 183 3.92 -0.73 -7.32
CA ALA A 183 2.85 0.19 -7.72
C ALA A 183 1.66 0.18 -6.75
N ALA A 184 1.50 -0.87 -5.93
CA ALA A 184 0.49 -0.93 -4.88
C ALA A 184 0.77 0.06 -3.75
N THR A 185 2.00 0.54 -3.59
CA THR A 185 2.37 1.56 -2.60
C THR A 185 2.26 2.98 -3.13
N THR A 186 1.95 3.17 -4.41
CA THR A 186 1.77 4.51 -4.99
C THR A 186 0.75 5.31 -4.19
N PRO A 187 1.11 6.52 -3.69
CA PRO A 187 0.19 7.31 -2.88
C PRO A 187 -1.04 7.71 -3.69
N LEU A 188 -2.19 7.14 -3.34
CA LEU A 188 -3.49 7.46 -3.96
C LEU A 188 -4.29 8.50 -3.18
N ALA A 189 -3.73 9.06 -2.10
CA ALA A 189 -4.42 10.07 -1.30
C ALA A 189 -5.06 11.20 -2.13
N PRO A 190 -4.47 11.66 -3.23
CA PRO A 190 -5.14 12.59 -4.13
C PRO A 190 -6.24 11.98 -5.01
N LEU A 191 -6.23 10.65 -5.28
CA LEU A 191 -7.15 10.04 -6.25
C LEU A 191 -8.61 10.04 -5.81
N HIS A 192 -8.89 9.92 -4.51
CA HIS A 192 -10.27 10.02 -4.02
C HIS A 192 -10.79 11.45 -3.93
N GLN A 193 -9.91 12.46 -4.05
CA GLN A 193 -10.24 13.88 -4.13
C GLN A 193 -10.34 14.38 -5.58
N TRP A 194 -9.86 13.60 -6.54
CA TRP A 194 -9.88 13.96 -7.94
C TRP A 194 -11.07 13.32 -8.64
N ASP A 195 -11.74 14.10 -9.44
CA ASP A 195 -12.62 13.53 -10.44
C ASP A 195 -11.79 12.84 -11.54
N TYR A 196 -12.44 11.99 -12.32
CA TYR A 196 -11.78 11.26 -13.40
C TYR A 196 -11.14 12.19 -14.45
N ALA A 197 -11.76 13.34 -14.72
CA ALA A 197 -11.24 14.31 -15.67
C ALA A 197 -9.95 14.97 -15.19
N GLY A 198 -9.88 15.32 -13.89
CA GLY A 198 -8.66 15.86 -13.28
C GLY A 198 -7.49 14.86 -13.31
N LEU A 199 -7.76 13.58 -13.07
CA LEU A 199 -6.75 12.52 -13.18
C LEU A 199 -6.23 12.38 -14.62
N LEU A 200 -7.13 12.31 -15.60
CA LEU A 200 -6.75 12.23 -17.02
C LEU A 200 -5.92 13.44 -17.46
N GLN A 201 -6.30 14.63 -17.03
CA GLN A 201 -5.54 15.84 -17.35
C GLN A 201 -4.13 15.80 -16.75
N ALA A 202 -3.98 15.36 -15.52
CA ALA A 202 -2.70 15.23 -14.85
C ALA A 202 -1.78 14.20 -15.54
N GLU A 203 -2.30 13.02 -15.86
CA GLU A 203 -1.53 11.99 -16.57
C GLU A 203 -1.23 12.40 -18.02
N ALA A 204 -2.09 13.16 -18.69
CA ALA A 204 -1.80 13.72 -20.01
C ALA A 204 -0.66 14.75 -19.96
N GLN A 205 -0.64 15.66 -18.98
CA GLN A 205 0.47 16.60 -18.77
C GLN A 205 1.77 15.86 -18.47
N ARG A 206 1.71 14.80 -17.65
CA ARG A 206 2.84 13.93 -17.39
C ARG A 206 3.35 13.27 -18.68
N GLY A 207 2.47 12.76 -19.53
CA GLY A 207 2.82 12.18 -20.83
C GLY A 207 3.55 13.16 -21.74
N VAL A 208 3.10 14.41 -21.81
CA VAL A 208 3.79 15.48 -22.58
C VAL A 208 5.20 15.72 -22.02
N ALA A 209 5.37 15.81 -20.69
CA ALA A 209 6.67 16.02 -20.09
C ALA A 209 7.62 14.83 -20.33
N ILE A 210 7.12 13.59 -20.30
CA ILE A 210 7.90 12.39 -20.65
C ILE A 210 8.33 12.47 -22.14
N ALA A 211 7.41 12.77 -23.07
CA ALA A 211 7.73 12.88 -24.49
C ALA A 211 8.85 13.90 -24.75
N GLN A 212 8.76 15.06 -24.12
CA GLN A 212 9.80 16.10 -24.20
C GLN A 212 11.14 15.62 -23.65
N GLY A 213 11.14 14.92 -22.51
CA GLY A 213 12.32 14.33 -21.92
C GLY A 213 12.97 13.28 -22.82
N LEU A 214 12.16 12.37 -23.40
CA LEU A 214 12.65 11.36 -24.34
C LEU A 214 13.29 12.00 -25.59
N ALA A 215 12.64 13.00 -26.18
CA ALA A 215 13.16 13.71 -27.35
C ALA A 215 14.49 14.40 -27.06
N ARG A 216 14.62 15.05 -25.90
CA ARG A 216 15.87 15.69 -25.48
C ARG A 216 17.01 14.68 -25.34
N TRP A 217 16.81 13.60 -24.59
CA TRP A 217 17.86 12.58 -24.40
C TRP A 217 18.20 11.86 -25.69
N HIS A 218 17.22 11.58 -26.55
CA HIS A 218 17.48 10.95 -27.85
C HIS A 218 18.41 11.80 -28.74
N ALA A 219 18.28 13.12 -28.67
CA ALA A 219 19.17 14.04 -29.37
C ALA A 219 20.60 14.10 -28.79
N GLU A 220 20.73 13.85 -27.46
CA GLU A 220 22.02 13.90 -26.75
C GLU A 220 22.86 12.62 -26.92
N PHE A 221 22.24 11.44 -27.11
CA PHE A 221 22.98 10.15 -27.09
C PHE A 221 23.82 9.87 -28.35
N GLY A 222 23.49 10.44 -29.50
CA GLY A 222 24.23 10.25 -30.75
C GLY A 222 24.17 8.84 -31.30
N ASP A 223 25.12 8.45 -32.18
CA ASP A 223 25.09 7.17 -32.91
C ASP A 223 26.06 6.11 -32.38
N ASP A 224 27.00 6.47 -31.52
CA ASP A 224 27.99 5.54 -30.96
C ASP A 224 27.38 4.72 -29.81
N ARG A 225 27.15 3.43 -30.08
CA ARG A 225 26.54 2.46 -29.17
C ARG A 225 27.53 1.39 -28.66
N THR A 226 28.81 1.72 -28.58
CA THR A 226 29.73 0.82 -27.86
C THR A 226 29.33 0.70 -26.39
N PRO A 227 29.43 -0.48 -25.75
CA PRO A 227 28.99 -0.67 -24.37
C PRO A 227 29.56 0.36 -23.40
N GLU A 228 30.87 0.61 -23.47
CA GLU A 228 31.54 1.57 -22.58
C GLU A 228 30.99 2.98 -22.77
N ARG A 229 30.76 3.40 -24.02
CA ARG A 229 30.23 4.72 -24.34
C ARG A 229 28.76 4.82 -23.90
N ALA A 230 27.97 3.80 -24.17
CA ALA A 230 26.57 3.77 -23.80
C ALA A 230 26.35 3.87 -22.28
N PHE A 231 27.12 3.12 -21.51
CA PHE A 231 27.03 3.15 -20.04
C PHE A 231 27.63 4.44 -19.46
N ALA A 232 28.66 5.03 -20.10
CA ALA A 232 29.14 6.36 -19.70
C ALA A 232 28.09 7.46 -19.92
N LEU A 233 27.33 7.41 -21.03
CA LEU A 233 26.19 8.32 -21.28
C LEU A 233 25.08 8.15 -20.24
N LEU A 234 24.73 6.90 -19.92
CA LEU A 234 23.74 6.62 -18.87
C LEU A 234 24.19 7.17 -17.52
N ALA A 235 25.44 6.92 -17.13
CA ALA A 235 26.00 7.42 -15.89
C ALA A 235 25.94 8.95 -15.80
N GLY A 236 26.31 9.65 -16.89
CA GLY A 236 26.18 11.11 -16.97
C GLY A 236 24.75 11.59 -16.85
N ALA A 237 23.81 10.94 -17.52
CA ALA A 237 22.39 11.28 -17.49
C ALA A 237 21.72 11.08 -16.11
N LEU A 238 22.19 10.08 -15.35
CA LEU A 238 21.67 9.74 -14.01
C LEU A 238 22.54 10.31 -12.86
N ASN A 239 23.59 11.08 -13.16
CA ASN A 239 24.58 11.55 -12.17
C ASN A 239 25.15 10.39 -11.33
N ALA A 240 25.46 9.27 -11.99
CA ALA A 240 25.90 8.02 -11.37
C ALA A 240 27.38 7.73 -11.65
N GLN A 241 27.94 6.78 -10.90
CA GLN A 241 29.32 6.33 -11.13
C GLN A 241 29.31 5.23 -12.19
N THR A 242 30.36 5.25 -13.07
CA THR A 242 30.54 4.24 -14.12
C THR A 242 31.88 3.55 -13.98
N GLN A 243 31.92 2.24 -14.31
CA GLN A 243 33.15 1.45 -14.42
C GLN A 243 33.04 0.53 -15.64
N GLY A 244 33.73 0.89 -16.74
CA GLY A 244 33.58 0.17 -18.01
C GLY A 244 32.15 0.19 -18.52
N ALA A 245 31.60 -0.97 -18.83
CA ALA A 245 30.22 -1.15 -19.26
C ALA A 245 29.25 -1.42 -18.10
N SER A 246 29.46 -0.77 -16.97
CA SER A 246 28.55 -0.83 -15.81
C SER A 246 28.31 0.54 -15.17
N VAL A 247 27.14 0.72 -14.58
CA VAL A 247 26.73 1.93 -13.85
C VAL A 247 26.23 1.55 -12.47
N HIS A 248 26.76 2.21 -11.45
CA HIS A 248 26.31 2.05 -10.08
C HIS A 248 25.37 3.18 -9.70
N LEU A 249 24.15 2.81 -9.24
CA LEU A 249 23.09 3.71 -8.78
C LEU A 249 22.96 3.57 -7.27
N PRO A 250 23.08 4.65 -6.49
CA PRO A 250 22.90 4.60 -5.04
C PRO A 250 21.40 4.46 -4.66
N SER A 251 20.49 4.72 -5.59
CA SER A 251 19.03 4.64 -5.40
C SER A 251 18.34 4.04 -6.62
N ALA A 252 17.27 3.29 -6.38
CA ALA A 252 16.42 2.73 -7.42
C ALA A 252 15.46 3.76 -8.05
N ALA A 253 15.24 4.91 -7.42
CA ALA A 253 14.25 5.90 -7.83
C ALA A 253 14.28 6.27 -9.33
N PRO A 254 15.43 6.50 -9.98
CA PRO A 254 15.46 6.81 -11.41
C PRO A 254 14.91 5.69 -12.31
N LEU A 255 14.87 4.44 -11.81
CA LEU A 255 14.42 3.27 -12.55
C LEU A 255 12.92 3.04 -12.42
N THR A 256 12.27 3.57 -11.37
CA THR A 256 10.88 3.28 -11.02
C THR A 256 9.93 4.47 -11.18
N VAL A 257 10.44 5.69 -11.06
CA VAL A 257 9.67 6.94 -10.94
C VAL A 257 8.61 7.17 -12.04
N LEU A 258 8.80 6.65 -13.24
CA LEU A 258 7.79 6.76 -14.28
C LEU A 258 6.56 5.88 -14.03
N LEU A 259 6.67 4.87 -13.18
CA LEU A 259 5.57 3.96 -12.81
C LEU A 259 4.94 4.32 -11.46
N ASP A 260 5.76 4.60 -10.43
CA ASP A 260 5.34 4.70 -9.03
C ASP A 260 5.15 6.13 -8.49
N ALA A 261 5.45 7.16 -9.28
CA ALA A 261 5.23 8.55 -8.86
C ALA A 261 3.75 8.84 -8.57
N ALA A 262 3.49 9.74 -7.62
CA ALA A 262 2.14 10.18 -7.31
C ALA A 262 1.43 10.78 -8.55
N PRO A 263 0.09 10.60 -8.69
CA PRO A 263 -0.66 11.24 -9.76
C PRO A 263 -0.45 12.75 -9.76
N GLY A 264 -0.25 13.33 -10.95
CA GLY A 264 0.02 14.76 -11.12
C GLY A 264 1.47 15.20 -10.82
N GLN A 265 2.31 14.32 -10.29
CA GLN A 265 3.74 14.60 -10.16
C GLN A 265 4.40 14.56 -11.54
N LEU A 266 4.86 15.71 -12.01
CA LEU A 266 5.57 15.80 -13.29
C LEU A 266 6.99 15.23 -13.14
N PRO A 267 7.48 14.48 -14.16
CA PRO A 267 8.84 13.96 -14.16
C PRO A 267 9.86 15.11 -14.26
N GLN A 268 10.95 14.98 -13.54
CA GLN A 268 12.12 15.85 -13.65
C GLN A 268 12.96 15.48 -14.89
N ALA A 269 13.90 16.32 -15.22
CA ALA A 269 14.72 16.13 -16.41
C ALA A 269 15.49 14.79 -16.44
N GLY A 270 15.92 14.29 -15.30
CA GLY A 270 16.61 12.98 -15.17
C GLY A 270 15.71 11.76 -15.19
N ASP A 271 14.43 11.91 -14.82
CA ASP A 271 13.50 10.78 -14.64
C ASP A 271 13.19 10.02 -15.93
N THR A 272 13.33 10.68 -17.08
CA THR A 272 13.12 10.09 -18.41
C THR A 272 14.40 9.53 -19.03
N ALA A 273 15.57 9.80 -18.43
CA ALA A 273 16.87 9.42 -18.98
C ALA A 273 17.03 7.90 -19.14
N TRP A 274 16.61 7.15 -18.13
CA TRP A 274 16.70 5.69 -18.15
C TRP A 274 15.86 5.06 -19.27
N LEU A 275 14.59 5.46 -19.41
CA LEU A 275 13.75 4.95 -20.50
C LEU A 275 14.29 5.39 -21.87
N ALA A 276 14.69 6.65 -22.01
CA ALA A 276 15.26 7.15 -23.26
C ALA A 276 16.53 6.37 -23.65
N TRP A 277 17.38 6.08 -22.68
CA TRP A 277 18.59 5.29 -22.90
C TRP A 277 18.27 3.85 -23.29
N LEU A 278 17.29 3.18 -22.65
CA LEU A 278 16.86 1.85 -23.03
C LEU A 278 16.30 1.79 -24.46
N LEU A 279 15.51 2.78 -24.86
CA LEU A 279 14.96 2.89 -26.20
C LEU A 279 16.09 3.12 -27.24
N TRP A 280 17.09 3.90 -26.88
CA TRP A 280 18.25 4.16 -27.75
C TRP A 280 19.21 2.97 -27.78
N TRP A 281 19.58 2.41 -26.60
CA TRP A 281 20.52 1.28 -26.47
C TRP A 281 19.98 0.02 -27.14
N ASN A 282 18.72 -0.26 -26.97
CA ASN A 282 17.93 -1.35 -27.53
C ASN A 282 18.63 -2.74 -27.47
N ALA A 283 19.33 -3.02 -26.37
CA ALA A 283 19.98 -4.31 -26.09
C ALA A 283 19.74 -4.71 -24.61
N PRO A 284 19.96 -5.99 -24.25
CA PRO A 284 19.79 -6.47 -22.88
C PRO A 284 20.63 -5.70 -21.85
N VAL A 285 20.11 -5.61 -20.62
CA VAL A 285 20.79 -5.04 -19.44
C VAL A 285 20.54 -5.95 -18.25
N GLN A 286 21.58 -6.24 -17.49
CA GLN A 286 21.50 -6.99 -16.25
C GLN A 286 21.46 -6.02 -15.07
N VAL A 287 20.66 -6.36 -14.04
CA VAL A 287 20.54 -5.58 -12.81
C VAL A 287 20.92 -6.45 -11.63
N HIS A 288 21.80 -5.95 -10.80
CA HIS A 288 22.26 -6.64 -9.60
C HIS A 288 22.19 -5.70 -8.38
N ALA A 289 21.80 -6.26 -7.24
CA ALA A 289 21.96 -5.55 -5.97
C ALA A 289 23.46 -5.35 -5.69
N SER A 290 23.85 -4.14 -5.32
CA SER A 290 25.26 -3.83 -5.00
C SER A 290 25.59 -4.24 -3.55
N ALA A 291 26.75 -4.80 -3.32
CA ALA A 291 27.26 -5.13 -1.98
C ALA A 291 27.45 -3.89 -1.08
N VAL A 292 27.57 -2.71 -1.68
CA VAL A 292 27.75 -1.41 -0.98
C VAL A 292 26.42 -0.67 -0.77
N GLY A 293 25.31 -1.28 -1.19
CA GLY A 293 23.97 -0.67 -1.26
C GLY A 293 23.69 -0.09 -2.64
N GLY A 294 22.39 0.03 -3.00
CA GLY A 294 21.95 0.46 -4.32
C GLY A 294 21.97 -0.66 -5.37
N LEU A 295 21.99 -0.28 -6.65
CA LEU A 295 21.88 -1.19 -7.80
C LEU A 295 23.04 -0.96 -8.78
N THR A 296 23.44 -2.03 -9.45
CA THR A 296 24.41 -1.98 -10.56
C THR A 296 23.73 -2.46 -11.84
N LEU A 297 23.78 -1.63 -12.87
CA LEU A 297 23.35 -1.94 -14.23
C LEU A 297 24.59 -2.29 -15.05
N GLN A 298 24.57 -3.40 -15.80
CA GLN A 298 25.71 -3.81 -16.64
C GLN A 298 25.27 -4.43 -17.96
N ALA A 299 26.12 -4.34 -18.96
CA ALA A 299 25.97 -5.09 -20.19
C ALA A 299 26.12 -6.59 -19.90
N PRO A 300 25.37 -7.49 -20.58
CA PRO A 300 25.60 -8.93 -20.49
C PRO A 300 27.04 -9.27 -20.87
N LEU A 301 27.66 -10.18 -20.13
CA LEU A 301 28.98 -10.71 -20.50
C LEU A 301 28.84 -11.57 -21.77
N ALA A 302 29.79 -11.39 -22.72
CA ALA A 302 29.75 -12.09 -24.03
C ALA A 302 29.77 -13.63 -23.95
N ASP A 303 30.14 -14.20 -22.79
CA ASP A 303 30.22 -15.65 -22.56
C ASP A 303 28.96 -16.30 -21.97
N SER A 304 27.89 -15.52 -21.71
CA SER A 304 26.65 -16.06 -21.12
C SER A 304 25.60 -16.51 -22.15
N SER A 305 26.03 -16.92 -23.35
CA SER A 305 25.13 -17.32 -24.46
C SER A 305 24.37 -18.64 -24.27
N ASP A 306 24.49 -19.32 -23.10
CA ASP A 306 24.03 -20.69 -22.97
C ASP A 306 22.90 -20.90 -21.93
N GLY A 307 21.90 -20.06 -21.88
CA GLY A 307 20.74 -20.40 -21.05
C GLY A 307 19.60 -19.41 -20.95
N GLN A 308 19.84 -18.13 -21.15
CA GLN A 308 18.80 -17.08 -20.97
C GLN A 308 18.30 -16.45 -22.27
N GLU A 309 18.95 -16.68 -23.41
CA GLU A 309 18.49 -16.18 -24.74
C GLU A 309 17.20 -16.87 -25.25
N ARG A 310 16.70 -17.91 -24.59
CA ARG A 310 15.45 -18.57 -24.99
C ARG A 310 14.17 -17.87 -24.54
N GLU A 311 14.24 -16.84 -23.73
CA GLU A 311 13.03 -16.09 -23.28
C GLU A 311 12.77 -14.76 -24.03
N GLU A 312 13.64 -14.35 -24.95
CA GLU A 312 13.33 -13.23 -25.88
C GLU A 312 12.57 -13.67 -27.16
N SER A 313 11.89 -14.82 -27.13
CA SER A 313 10.83 -15.07 -28.13
C SER A 313 9.77 -13.97 -28.02
N ALA A 314 9.17 -13.60 -29.17
CA ALA A 314 8.15 -12.55 -29.29
C ALA A 314 7.26 -12.48 -28.06
N PRO A 315 7.03 -11.27 -27.50
CA PRO A 315 6.32 -11.13 -26.23
C PRO A 315 5.01 -11.92 -26.30
N ALA A 316 4.81 -12.82 -25.34
CA ALA A 316 3.54 -13.50 -25.20
C ALA A 316 2.44 -12.42 -25.17
N SER A 317 1.30 -12.67 -25.78
CA SER A 317 0.21 -11.69 -25.92
C SER A 317 -0.25 -11.11 -24.57
N ASP A 318 0.03 -11.78 -23.47
CA ASP A 318 -0.34 -11.46 -22.08
C ASP A 318 0.82 -10.89 -21.20
N TRP A 319 1.95 -10.52 -21.81
CA TRP A 319 3.10 -10.04 -21.05
C TRP A 319 2.78 -8.80 -20.18
N LEU A 320 1.93 -7.92 -20.70
CA LEU A 320 1.56 -6.68 -20.02
C LEU A 320 0.72 -6.98 -18.77
N GLU A 321 -0.25 -7.89 -18.89
CA GLU A 321 -1.09 -8.30 -17.76
C GLU A 321 -0.25 -8.93 -16.65
N ARG A 322 0.62 -9.88 -16.99
CA ARG A 322 1.55 -10.50 -16.04
C ARG A 322 2.49 -9.50 -15.37
N MET A 323 2.98 -8.52 -16.13
CA MET A 323 3.86 -7.49 -15.60
C MET A 323 3.12 -6.58 -14.61
N ILE A 324 1.87 -6.22 -14.91
CA ILE A 324 1.02 -5.43 -14.00
C ILE A 324 0.79 -6.20 -12.70
N GLU A 325 0.44 -7.50 -12.77
CA GLU A 325 0.27 -8.35 -11.59
C GLU A 325 1.53 -8.38 -10.74
N GLN A 326 2.70 -8.65 -11.33
CA GLN A 326 3.97 -8.70 -10.61
C GLN A 326 4.36 -7.35 -9.95
N LEU A 327 4.08 -6.22 -10.61
CA LEU A 327 4.34 -4.88 -10.06
C LEU A 327 3.36 -4.47 -8.97
N MET A 328 2.24 -5.17 -8.84
CA MET A 328 1.23 -4.95 -7.79
C MET A 328 1.40 -5.88 -6.58
N GLU A 329 2.11 -7.01 -6.74
CA GLU A 329 2.30 -8.03 -5.69
C GLU A 329 3.54 -7.81 -4.81
N GLN A 330 4.49 -6.96 -5.18
CA GLN A 330 5.68 -6.60 -4.37
C GLN A 330 5.33 -5.66 -3.21
#